data_4e2f79ca120c82437ec5473111c1af05
#
_entry.id   4e2f79ca120c82437ec5473111c1af05
#
_cell.length_a   1.000
_cell.length_b   1.000
_cell.length_c   1.000
_cell.angle_alpha   90.00
_cell.angle_beta   90.00
_cell.angle_gamma   90.00
#
_symmetry.space_group_name_H-M   'P 1'
#
loop_
_entity.id
_entity.type
_entity.pdbx_description
1 polymer ?
#
loop_
_entity_poly.entity_id
_entity_poly.type
_entity_poly.pdbx_seq_one_letter_code
_entity_poly.pdbx_strand_id
1 'polypeptide(L)'
;MLYLLIGGFDMSRIGKLPISIPAGVSISQKDNVVTVKGPKGELSQYVHPSIKVNIENSLVTFEIDANHIENSKQKQAYHGLYRSLVNNMVVGVSEGYTKTLELVGVGYRVSNQGNLVEFTLGYTHPIFLQLPKEVKVETKSERNQNPVITIETADKQLLGLICAKIRSFRKPEPYKGKGILFKGEVVRRKSGKSAAAK
;
A
#
# COMPACT_ATOMS: atom_id res chain seq x y z
N MET A 1 -5.75 -13.29 39.78
CA MET A 1 -4.35 -13.66 39.97
C MET A 1 -4.18 -15.12 39.60
N LEU A 2 -3.94 -15.39 38.33
CA LEU A 2 -3.44 -16.68 37.81
C LEU A 2 -2.97 -16.51 36.36
N TYR A 3 -1.86 -15.81 36.17
CA TYR A 3 -1.05 -15.92 34.95
C TYR A 3 -0.08 -17.08 35.18
N LEU A 4 -0.51 -18.28 34.90
CA LEU A 4 0.33 -19.46 34.98
C LEU A 4 0.82 -19.82 33.57
N LEU A 5 2.11 -19.53 33.32
CA LEU A 5 3.10 -20.41 32.70
C LEU A 5 2.57 -21.36 31.61
N ILE A 6 2.31 -20.83 30.43
CA ILE A 6 2.40 -21.59 29.19
C ILE A 6 3.65 -21.12 28.48
N GLY A 7 4.57 -22.05 28.24
CA GLY A 7 5.92 -21.87 27.74
C GLY A 7 6.04 -20.81 26.64
N GLY A 8 6.99 -19.91 26.82
CA GLY A 8 7.19 -18.74 26.01
C GLY A 8 7.52 -19.05 24.55
N PHE A 9 6.50 -19.24 23.73
CA PHE A 9 6.65 -18.95 22.31
C PHE A 9 6.65 -17.44 22.17
N ASP A 10 7.80 -16.89 21.88
CA ASP A 10 8.01 -15.46 21.68
C ASP A 10 7.23 -14.98 20.44
N MET A 11 5.95 -14.67 20.63
CA MET A 11 5.04 -14.23 19.57
C MET A 11 5.31 -12.78 19.20
N SER A 12 5.18 -12.44 17.92
CA SER A 12 5.29 -11.07 17.44
C SER A 12 4.39 -10.12 18.24
N ARG A 13 4.94 -9.01 18.76
CA ARG A 13 4.17 -7.97 19.46
C ARG A 13 3.02 -7.42 18.62
N ILE A 14 3.26 -7.24 17.30
CA ILE A 14 2.25 -6.77 16.34
C ILE A 14 1.17 -7.84 16.13
N GLY A 15 1.56 -9.12 16.02
CA GLY A 15 0.62 -10.20 15.80
C GLY A 15 -0.40 -10.41 16.95
N LYS A 16 -0.01 -10.09 18.19
CA LYS A 16 -0.89 -10.18 19.37
C LYS A 16 -1.98 -9.11 19.43
N LEU A 17 -1.84 -8.02 18.69
CA LEU A 17 -2.81 -6.93 18.73
C LEU A 17 -4.08 -7.32 17.96
N PRO A 18 -5.25 -7.34 18.60
CA PRO A 18 -6.51 -7.61 17.92
C PRO A 18 -6.81 -6.55 16.86
N ILE A 19 -7.58 -6.92 15.85
CA ILE A 19 -8.08 -6.01 14.83
C ILE A 19 -9.57 -5.78 15.12
N SER A 20 -9.98 -4.54 15.30
CA SER A 20 -11.39 -4.17 15.39
C SER A 20 -12.02 -4.14 14.02
N ILE A 21 -13.20 -4.73 13.87
CA ILE A 21 -14.00 -4.70 12.65
C ILE A 21 -14.89 -3.46 12.72
N PRO A 22 -14.69 -2.45 11.84
CA PRO A 22 -15.55 -1.27 11.82
C PRO A 22 -16.96 -1.62 11.30
N ALA A 23 -17.94 -0.77 11.61
CA ALA A 23 -19.30 -0.94 11.14
C ALA A 23 -19.35 -0.95 9.60
N GLY A 24 -20.11 -1.89 9.03
CA GLY A 24 -20.22 -2.06 7.59
C GLY A 24 -19.14 -2.93 6.93
N VAL A 25 -18.23 -3.50 7.71
CA VAL A 25 -17.24 -4.48 7.23
C VAL A 25 -17.61 -5.88 7.75
N SER A 26 -17.59 -6.86 6.87
CA SER A 26 -17.74 -8.28 7.21
C SER A 26 -16.49 -9.06 6.86
N ILE A 27 -16.11 -9.98 7.75
CA ILE A 27 -14.94 -10.83 7.56
C ILE A 27 -15.41 -12.28 7.61
N SER A 28 -14.99 -13.07 6.66
CA SER A 28 -15.25 -14.51 6.61
C SER A 28 -13.96 -15.26 6.30
N GLN A 29 -13.84 -16.46 6.84
CA GLN A 29 -12.73 -17.37 6.52
C GLN A 29 -13.28 -18.67 5.94
N LYS A 30 -12.72 -19.09 4.80
CA LYS A 30 -13.01 -20.37 4.17
C LYS A 30 -11.72 -20.94 3.61
N ASP A 31 -11.41 -22.18 3.94
CA ASP A 31 -10.26 -22.93 3.39
C ASP A 31 -8.93 -22.14 3.40
N ASN A 32 -8.55 -21.56 4.51
CA ASN A 32 -7.35 -20.72 4.67
C ASN A 32 -7.34 -19.41 3.84
N VAL A 33 -8.47 -19.04 3.27
CA VAL A 33 -8.64 -17.72 2.63
C VAL A 33 -9.51 -16.85 3.51
N VAL A 34 -8.97 -15.72 3.91
CA VAL A 34 -9.71 -14.68 4.63
C VAL A 34 -10.23 -13.68 3.59
N THR A 35 -11.54 -13.49 3.60
CA THR A 35 -12.23 -12.54 2.72
C THR A 35 -12.82 -11.43 3.56
N VAL A 36 -12.53 -10.20 3.19
CA VAL A 36 -13.02 -8.98 3.84
C VAL A 36 -13.86 -8.20 2.86
N LYS A 37 -15.14 -7.95 3.20
CA LYS A 37 -16.09 -7.16 2.40
C LYS A 37 -16.45 -5.88 3.13
N GLY A 38 -16.48 -4.79 2.40
CA GLY A 38 -16.85 -3.49 2.93
C GLY A 38 -17.40 -2.55 1.87
N PRO A 39 -17.67 -1.29 2.21
CA PRO A 39 -18.29 -0.32 1.31
C PRO A 39 -17.46 0.00 0.07
N LYS A 40 -16.12 -0.14 0.15
CA LYS A 40 -15.22 0.15 -0.98
C LYS A 40 -14.81 -1.06 -1.81
N GLY A 41 -15.30 -2.25 -1.47
CA GLY A 41 -15.04 -3.47 -2.24
C GLY A 41 -14.84 -4.71 -1.39
N GLU A 42 -14.33 -5.75 -2.03
CA GLU A 42 -14.03 -7.05 -1.44
C GLU A 42 -12.57 -7.40 -1.73
N LEU A 43 -11.86 -7.83 -0.71
CA LEU A 43 -10.48 -8.30 -0.81
C LEU A 43 -10.36 -9.68 -0.20
N SER A 44 -9.52 -10.52 -0.78
CA SER A 44 -9.24 -11.87 -0.29
C SER A 44 -7.74 -12.09 -0.14
N GLN A 45 -7.33 -12.80 0.91
CA GLN A 45 -5.95 -13.11 1.21
C GLN A 45 -5.82 -14.55 1.69
N TYR A 46 -4.90 -15.29 1.08
CA TYR A 46 -4.52 -16.60 1.59
C TYR A 46 -3.69 -16.43 2.86
N VAL A 47 -4.05 -17.19 3.89
CA VAL A 47 -3.33 -17.27 5.17
C VAL A 47 -2.73 -18.66 5.30
N HIS A 48 -1.44 -18.73 5.67
CA HIS A 48 -0.76 -20.01 5.84
C HIS A 48 -1.42 -20.85 6.96
N PRO A 49 -1.55 -22.18 6.81
CA PRO A 49 -2.21 -23.05 7.77
C PRO A 49 -1.64 -22.99 9.21
N SER A 50 -0.40 -22.53 9.35
CA SER A 50 0.22 -22.31 10.66
C SER A 50 -0.39 -21.18 11.48
N ILE A 51 -1.28 -20.39 10.90
CA ILE A 51 -1.93 -19.26 11.56
C ILE A 51 -3.43 -19.51 11.59
N LYS A 52 -3.98 -19.62 12.78
CA LYS A 52 -5.42 -19.65 13.00
C LYS A 52 -5.95 -18.23 13.15
N VAL A 53 -7.03 -17.95 12.48
CA VAL A 53 -7.71 -16.65 12.55
C VAL A 53 -9.02 -16.87 13.31
N ASN A 54 -9.15 -16.23 14.45
CA ASN A 54 -10.35 -16.30 15.28
C ASN A 54 -11.13 -14.98 15.11
N ILE A 55 -12.40 -15.09 14.77
CA ILE A 55 -13.30 -13.95 14.55
C ILE A 55 -14.37 -13.99 15.62
N GLU A 56 -14.30 -13.12 16.63
CA GLU A 56 -15.24 -13.07 17.75
C GLU A 56 -15.61 -11.63 18.09
N ASN A 57 -16.90 -11.39 18.36
CA ASN A 57 -17.38 -10.11 18.91
C ASN A 57 -16.82 -8.85 18.25
N SER A 58 -16.78 -8.81 16.91
CA SER A 58 -16.20 -7.70 16.12
C SER A 58 -14.69 -7.50 16.28
N LEU A 59 -13.99 -8.51 16.78
CA LEU A 59 -12.53 -8.55 16.86
C LEU A 59 -11.98 -9.72 16.07
N VAL A 60 -10.84 -9.52 15.44
CA VAL A 60 -10.06 -10.56 14.77
C VAL A 60 -8.75 -10.76 15.52
N THR A 61 -8.50 -11.96 15.94
CA THR A 61 -7.25 -12.36 16.59
C THR A 61 -6.55 -13.45 15.80
N PHE A 62 -5.24 -13.50 15.95
CA PHE A 62 -4.37 -14.43 15.23
C PHE A 62 -3.64 -15.29 16.24
N GLU A 63 -3.63 -16.60 16.03
CA GLU A 63 -2.93 -17.56 16.85
C GLU A 63 -2.00 -18.42 16.00
N ILE A 64 -0.90 -18.86 16.61
CA ILE A 64 0.07 -19.72 15.93
C ILE A 64 -0.33 -21.19 16.18
N ASP A 65 -0.55 -21.96 15.13
CA ASP A 65 -0.69 -23.40 15.22
C ASP A 65 0.71 -24.05 15.26
N ALA A 66 0.98 -24.74 16.36
CA ALA A 66 2.28 -25.38 16.60
C ALA A 66 2.60 -26.49 15.58
N ASN A 67 1.58 -27.11 14.97
CA ASN A 67 1.71 -28.36 14.23
C ASN A 67 2.24 -28.21 12.78
N HIS A 68 2.24 -27.01 12.21
CA HIS A 68 2.46 -26.82 10.76
C HIS A 68 3.82 -26.24 10.35
N ILE A 69 4.66 -25.79 11.26
CA ILE A 69 6.00 -25.26 10.95
C ILE A 69 6.99 -25.65 12.04
N GLU A 70 8.12 -26.23 11.65
CA GLU A 70 9.21 -26.58 12.58
C GLU A 70 9.99 -25.36 13.07
N ASN A 71 10.13 -24.32 12.22
CA ASN A 71 10.94 -23.16 12.54
C ASN A 71 10.16 -22.08 13.28
N SER A 72 10.49 -21.85 14.55
CA SER A 72 9.84 -20.86 15.42
C SER A 72 9.94 -19.42 14.89
N LYS A 73 11.04 -19.05 14.23
CA LYS A 73 11.23 -17.72 13.65
C LYS A 73 10.24 -17.46 12.50
N GLN A 74 9.97 -18.48 11.67
CA GLN A 74 9.00 -18.35 10.57
C GLN A 74 7.57 -18.20 11.10
N LYS A 75 7.19 -18.91 12.18
CA LYS A 75 5.88 -18.75 12.82
C LYS A 75 5.66 -17.32 13.29
N GLN A 76 6.64 -16.74 13.95
CA GLN A 76 6.59 -15.36 14.41
C GLN A 76 6.47 -14.36 13.26
N ALA A 77 7.24 -14.58 12.18
CA ALA A 77 7.18 -13.74 10.98
C ALA A 77 5.79 -13.79 10.34
N TYR A 78 5.22 -14.99 10.16
CA TYR A 78 3.88 -15.16 9.59
C TYR A 78 2.79 -14.57 10.46
N HIS A 79 2.90 -14.71 11.79
CA HIS A 79 1.96 -14.11 12.72
C HIS A 79 1.84 -12.60 12.55
N GLY A 80 2.96 -11.89 12.51
CA GLY A 80 2.98 -10.45 12.25
C GLY A 80 2.56 -10.07 10.84
N LEU A 81 2.96 -10.85 9.83
CA LEU A 81 2.64 -10.62 8.43
C LEU A 81 1.12 -10.68 8.18
N TYR A 82 0.49 -11.80 8.51
CA TYR A 82 -0.94 -11.99 8.20
C TYR A 82 -1.84 -11.05 9.00
N ARG A 83 -1.49 -10.76 10.25
CA ARG A 83 -2.18 -9.73 11.02
C ARG A 83 -2.11 -8.38 10.31
N SER A 84 -0.96 -7.99 9.82
CA SER A 84 -0.78 -6.71 9.11
C SER A 84 -1.51 -6.68 7.77
N LEU A 85 -1.51 -7.78 7.00
CA LEU A 85 -2.23 -7.90 5.74
C LEU A 85 -3.74 -7.78 5.96
N VAL A 86 -4.31 -8.54 6.90
CA VAL A 86 -5.74 -8.47 7.19
C VAL A 86 -6.13 -7.09 7.73
N ASN A 87 -5.32 -6.46 8.58
CA ASN A 87 -5.56 -5.10 9.01
C ASN A 87 -5.56 -4.10 7.84
N ASN A 88 -4.63 -4.24 6.89
CA ASN A 88 -4.63 -3.40 5.69
C ASN A 88 -5.88 -3.63 4.84
N MET A 89 -6.38 -4.87 4.75
CA MET A 89 -7.63 -5.16 4.04
C MET A 89 -8.83 -4.49 4.72
N VAL A 90 -8.94 -4.60 6.04
CA VAL A 90 -10.03 -3.97 6.82
C VAL A 90 -10.06 -2.46 6.62
N VAL A 91 -8.93 -1.78 6.76
CA VAL A 91 -8.81 -0.34 6.52
C VAL A 91 -9.09 -0.01 5.04
N GLY A 92 -8.60 -0.83 4.12
CA GLY A 92 -8.78 -0.62 2.69
C GLY A 92 -10.22 -0.70 2.23
N VAL A 93 -11.00 -1.68 2.70
CA VAL A 93 -12.41 -1.82 2.31
C VAL A 93 -13.33 -0.85 3.06
N SER A 94 -12.91 -0.30 4.21
CA SER A 94 -13.68 0.70 4.98
C SER A 94 -13.39 2.12 4.49
N GLU A 95 -12.17 2.59 4.64
CA GLU A 95 -11.75 3.96 4.34
C GLU A 95 -11.14 4.11 2.95
N GLY A 96 -10.46 3.05 2.46
CA GLY A 96 -9.65 3.06 1.26
C GLY A 96 -8.28 3.68 1.46
N TYR A 97 -7.43 3.49 0.47
CA TYR A 97 -6.10 4.09 0.44
C TYR A 97 -6.00 5.09 -0.70
N THR A 98 -5.52 6.28 -0.39
CA THR A 98 -5.29 7.34 -1.37
C THR A 98 -3.82 7.73 -1.38
N LYS A 99 -3.23 7.87 -2.55
CA LYS A 99 -1.90 8.43 -2.76
C LYS A 99 -1.93 9.47 -3.86
N THR A 100 -1.21 10.56 -3.61
CA THR A 100 -1.09 11.67 -4.53
C THR A 100 0.35 11.79 -4.99
N LEU A 101 0.54 11.85 -6.31
CA LEU A 101 1.82 12.07 -6.95
C LEU A 101 1.81 13.42 -7.67
N GLU A 102 2.94 14.11 -7.65
CA GLU A 102 3.17 15.42 -8.25
C GLU A 102 4.23 15.29 -9.34
N LEU A 103 3.95 15.85 -10.51
CA LEU A 103 4.86 15.83 -11.67
C LEU A 103 5.61 17.15 -11.73
N VAL A 104 6.87 17.16 -11.31
CA VAL A 104 7.70 18.35 -11.27
C VAL A 104 8.59 18.43 -12.50
N GLY A 105 8.31 19.36 -13.38
CA GLY A 105 9.12 19.57 -14.60
C GLY A 105 8.45 20.49 -15.62
N VAL A 106 9.24 21.21 -16.38
CA VAL A 106 8.74 22.09 -17.44
C VAL A 106 8.10 21.25 -18.56
N GLY A 107 6.85 21.57 -18.89
CA GLY A 107 6.12 20.86 -19.94
C GLY A 107 5.59 19.49 -19.54
N TYR A 108 5.70 19.09 -18.28
CA TYR A 108 5.08 17.84 -17.81
C TYR A 108 3.57 18.00 -17.75
N ARG A 109 2.87 16.99 -18.23
CA ARG A 109 1.40 16.94 -18.26
C ARG A 109 0.94 15.55 -17.89
N VAL A 110 -0.25 15.47 -17.31
CA VAL A 110 -0.97 14.22 -17.06
C VAL A 110 -2.43 14.45 -17.41
N SER A 111 -3.02 13.49 -18.08
CA SER A 111 -4.45 13.45 -18.37
C SER A 111 -4.97 12.03 -18.22
N ASN A 112 -6.24 11.86 -17.91
CA ASN A 112 -6.85 10.54 -17.85
C ASN A 112 -8.16 10.50 -18.63
N GLN A 113 -8.41 9.36 -19.27
CA GLN A 113 -9.69 9.01 -19.87
C GLN A 113 -10.16 7.71 -19.22
N GLY A 114 -11.01 7.84 -18.19
CA GLY A 114 -11.35 6.70 -17.35
C GLY A 114 -10.09 6.13 -16.68
N ASN A 115 -9.81 4.85 -16.93
CA ASN A 115 -8.66 4.16 -16.34
C ASN A 115 -7.39 4.20 -17.20
N LEU A 116 -7.44 4.84 -18.37
CA LEU A 116 -6.25 5.08 -19.19
C LEU A 116 -5.64 6.43 -18.81
N VAL A 117 -4.39 6.43 -18.37
CA VAL A 117 -3.64 7.63 -17.99
C VAL A 117 -2.53 7.87 -18.98
N GLU A 118 -2.49 9.09 -19.50
CA GLU A 118 -1.46 9.58 -20.40
C GLU A 118 -0.50 10.49 -19.65
N PHE A 119 0.78 10.26 -19.82
CA PHE A 119 1.86 11.04 -19.21
C PHE A 119 2.75 11.65 -20.29
N THR A 120 2.90 12.96 -20.29
CA THR A 120 3.90 13.69 -21.05
C THR A 120 5.02 14.13 -20.10
N LEU A 121 6.18 13.51 -20.19
CA LEU A 121 7.28 13.65 -19.22
C LEU A 121 8.58 14.16 -19.86
N GLY A 122 8.46 14.92 -20.97
CA GLY A 122 9.62 15.43 -21.70
C GLY A 122 10.38 14.36 -22.49
N TYR A 123 9.71 13.26 -22.84
CA TYR A 123 10.13 12.29 -23.85
C TYR A 123 9.54 12.65 -25.22
N THR A 124 10.07 12.05 -26.28
CA THR A 124 9.59 12.28 -27.65
C THR A 124 8.14 11.83 -27.85
N HIS A 125 7.68 10.84 -27.09
CA HIS A 125 6.33 10.29 -27.15
C HIS A 125 5.69 10.24 -25.75
N PRO A 126 4.37 10.33 -25.64
CA PRO A 126 3.66 10.15 -24.38
C PRO A 126 3.74 8.70 -23.91
N ILE A 127 3.60 8.49 -22.60
CA ILE A 127 3.52 7.18 -21.98
C ILE A 127 2.08 6.92 -21.57
N PHE A 128 1.52 5.80 -22.00
CA PHE A 128 0.18 5.37 -21.62
C PHE A 128 0.25 4.26 -20.56
N LEU A 129 -0.57 4.40 -19.54
CA LEU A 129 -0.72 3.40 -18.48
C LEU A 129 -2.20 3.07 -18.31
N GLN A 130 -2.55 1.80 -18.58
CA GLN A 130 -3.86 1.27 -18.28
C GLN A 130 -3.90 0.81 -16.82
N LEU A 131 -4.83 1.34 -16.04
CA LEU A 131 -5.05 0.95 -14.65
C LEU A 131 -6.15 -0.12 -14.53
N PRO A 132 -6.08 -1.02 -13.52
CA PRO A 132 -7.15 -1.95 -13.20
C PRO A 132 -8.45 -1.22 -12.86
N LYS A 133 -9.59 -1.90 -13.06
CA LYS A 133 -10.94 -1.33 -12.81
C LYS A 133 -11.20 -0.97 -11.35
N GLU A 134 -10.48 -1.60 -10.43
CA GLU A 134 -10.59 -1.41 -8.97
C GLU A 134 -9.92 -0.11 -8.48
N VAL A 135 -9.23 0.58 -9.37
CA VAL A 135 -8.46 1.78 -9.07
C VAL A 135 -9.18 2.99 -9.63
N LYS A 136 -9.47 3.95 -8.77
CA LYS A 136 -9.96 5.27 -9.18
C LYS A 136 -8.79 6.21 -9.35
N VAL A 137 -8.81 6.97 -10.43
CA VAL A 137 -7.77 7.94 -10.73
C VAL A 137 -8.38 9.29 -11.04
N GLU A 138 -7.81 10.32 -10.46
CA GLU A 138 -8.13 11.72 -10.76
C GLU A 138 -6.86 12.47 -11.11
N THR A 139 -6.90 13.24 -12.18
CA THR A 139 -5.81 14.11 -12.59
C THR A 139 -6.22 15.57 -12.49
N LYS A 140 -5.34 16.39 -11.93
CA LYS A 140 -5.52 17.84 -11.87
C LYS A 140 -4.31 18.52 -12.51
N SER A 141 -4.56 19.37 -13.49
CA SER A 141 -3.52 20.16 -14.17
C SER A 141 -3.99 21.61 -14.22
N GLU A 142 -3.57 22.40 -13.26
CA GLU A 142 -3.89 23.81 -13.15
C GLU A 142 -2.77 24.67 -13.73
N ARG A 143 -3.11 25.87 -14.21
CA ARG A 143 -2.14 26.81 -14.78
C ARG A 143 -1.19 27.28 -13.66
N ASN A 144 0.11 27.22 -13.88
CA ASN A 144 1.17 27.59 -12.92
C ASN A 144 1.32 26.66 -11.70
N GLN A 145 0.69 25.50 -11.69
CA GLN A 145 0.92 24.47 -10.68
C GLN A 145 1.47 23.19 -11.32
N ASN A 146 2.16 22.40 -10.54
CA ASN A 146 2.61 21.10 -11.01
C ASN A 146 1.40 20.18 -11.22
N PRO A 147 1.31 19.44 -12.32
CA PRO A 147 0.26 18.44 -12.50
C PRO A 147 0.27 17.40 -11.38
N VAL A 148 -0.92 17.06 -10.92
CA VAL A 148 -1.13 16.14 -9.79
C VAL A 148 -2.00 14.98 -10.24
N ILE A 149 -1.62 13.77 -9.83
CA ILE A 149 -2.43 12.57 -10.00
C ILE A 149 -2.74 11.98 -8.62
N THR A 150 -4.02 11.78 -8.35
CA THR A 150 -4.52 11.15 -7.14
C THR A 150 -5.06 9.77 -7.50
N ILE A 151 -4.62 8.76 -6.77
CA ILE A 151 -4.96 7.35 -6.99
C ILE A 151 -5.61 6.83 -5.72
N GLU A 152 -6.80 6.23 -5.85
CA GLU A 152 -7.54 5.63 -4.75
C GLU A 152 -7.86 4.17 -5.07
N THR A 153 -7.68 3.29 -4.09
CA THR A 153 -8.06 1.87 -4.16
C THR A 153 -8.22 1.28 -2.76
N ALA A 154 -8.94 0.17 -2.65
CA ALA A 154 -9.05 -0.62 -1.43
C ALA A 154 -7.77 -1.41 -1.14
N ASP A 155 -7.03 -1.84 -2.16
CA ASP A 155 -5.81 -2.64 -1.99
C ASP A 155 -4.56 -1.75 -1.86
N LYS A 156 -3.96 -1.77 -0.66
CA LYS A 156 -2.71 -1.05 -0.36
C LYS A 156 -1.52 -1.52 -1.19
N GLN A 157 -1.44 -2.83 -1.48
CA GLN A 157 -0.34 -3.40 -2.25
C GLN A 157 -0.42 -2.95 -3.70
N LEU A 158 -1.61 -3.05 -4.30
CA LEU A 158 -1.86 -2.58 -5.66
C LEU A 158 -1.57 -1.09 -5.80
N LEU A 159 -2.01 -0.26 -4.83
CA LEU A 159 -1.70 1.17 -4.79
C LEU A 159 -0.19 1.42 -4.81
N GLY A 160 0.55 0.70 -3.96
CA GLY A 160 2.00 0.81 -3.88
C GLY A 160 2.69 0.46 -5.19
N LEU A 161 2.29 -0.64 -5.83
CA LEU A 161 2.82 -1.08 -7.13
C LEU A 161 2.55 -0.06 -8.24
N ILE A 162 1.34 0.47 -8.33
CA ILE A 162 0.97 1.48 -9.32
C ILE A 162 1.79 2.77 -9.12
N CYS A 163 1.85 3.27 -7.88
CA CYS A 163 2.64 4.46 -7.57
C CYS A 163 4.12 4.28 -7.89
N ALA A 164 4.70 3.11 -7.57
CA ALA A 164 6.07 2.79 -7.89
C ALA A 164 6.31 2.72 -9.41
N LYS A 165 5.36 2.12 -10.16
CA LYS A 165 5.41 2.07 -11.63
C LYS A 165 5.38 3.46 -12.24
N ILE A 166 4.44 4.32 -11.83
CA ILE A 166 4.33 5.69 -12.31
C ILE A 166 5.61 6.46 -11.99
N ARG A 167 6.12 6.36 -10.77
CA ARG A 167 7.37 7.00 -10.37
C ARG A 167 8.58 6.50 -11.17
N SER A 168 8.57 5.26 -11.63
CA SER A 168 9.65 4.70 -12.45
C SER A 168 9.76 5.34 -13.84
N PHE A 169 8.67 5.93 -14.38
CA PHE A 169 8.67 6.59 -15.69
C PHE A 169 9.60 7.81 -15.72
N ARG A 170 9.69 8.55 -14.62
CA ARG A 170 10.66 9.64 -14.46
C ARG A 170 11.03 9.77 -12.97
N LYS A 171 12.10 9.14 -12.58
CA LYS A 171 12.60 9.17 -11.19
C LYS A 171 12.99 10.60 -10.80
N PRO A 172 12.82 11.00 -9.52
CA PRO A 172 13.25 12.30 -9.05
C PRO A 172 14.75 12.51 -9.25
N GLU A 173 15.11 13.63 -9.84
CA GLU A 173 16.49 14.04 -10.07
C GLU A 173 17.02 14.79 -8.85
N PRO A 174 18.26 14.51 -8.36
CA PRO A 174 18.80 15.15 -7.17
C PRO A 174 19.31 16.57 -7.39
N TYR A 175 19.50 17.04 -8.63
CA TYR A 175 20.07 18.37 -8.90
C TYR A 175 19.01 19.45 -8.98
N LYS A 176 18.07 19.33 -9.93
CA LYS A 176 16.98 20.30 -10.16
C LYS A 176 15.66 19.86 -9.54
N GLY A 177 15.56 18.61 -9.04
CA GLY A 177 14.35 18.07 -8.43
C GLY A 177 13.24 17.76 -9.43
N LYS A 178 13.55 17.62 -10.73
CA LYS A 178 12.58 17.21 -11.75
C LYS A 178 12.26 15.73 -11.61
N GLY A 179 11.01 15.35 -11.87
CA GLY A 179 10.57 13.96 -11.82
C GLY A 179 9.19 13.83 -11.21
N ILE A 180 8.79 12.59 -10.93
CA ILE A 180 7.52 12.28 -10.29
C ILE A 180 7.80 12.01 -8.82
N LEU A 181 7.18 12.81 -7.94
CA LEU A 181 7.33 12.76 -6.48
C LEU A 181 6.01 12.40 -5.82
N PHE A 182 6.05 11.87 -4.60
CA PHE A 182 4.88 11.89 -3.75
C PHE A 182 4.61 13.31 -3.26
N LYS A 183 3.34 13.65 -3.09
CA LYS A 183 2.97 14.96 -2.54
C LYS A 183 3.60 15.13 -1.15
N GLY A 184 4.38 16.22 -0.98
CA GLY A 184 5.11 16.49 0.25
C GLY A 184 6.47 15.79 0.37
N GLU A 185 6.93 15.05 -0.64
CA GLU A 185 8.26 14.45 -0.66
C GLU A 185 9.33 15.53 -0.87
N VAL A 186 10.30 15.57 0.01
CA VAL A 186 11.46 16.48 -0.10
C VAL A 186 12.64 15.69 -0.66
N VAL A 187 13.05 16.05 -1.88
CA VAL A 187 14.24 15.45 -2.51
C VAL A 187 15.50 16.17 -1.99
N ARG A 188 16.43 15.39 -1.41
CA ARG A 188 17.74 15.92 -1.01
C ARG A 188 18.51 16.37 -2.26
N ARG A 189 18.67 17.69 -2.41
CA ARG A 189 19.39 18.27 -3.55
C ARG A 189 20.90 18.16 -3.33
N LYS A 190 21.61 17.86 -4.42
CA LYS A 190 23.07 17.87 -4.49
C LYS A 190 23.51 19.14 -5.21
N SER A 191 24.59 19.78 -4.77
CA SER A 191 25.26 20.82 -5.55
C SER A 191 25.92 20.17 -6.75
N GLY A 192 25.73 20.74 -7.94
CA GLY A 192 26.47 20.36 -9.13
C GLY A 192 27.97 20.63 -8.96
N LYS A 193 28.79 20.20 -9.91
CA LYS A 193 30.18 20.62 -9.97
C LYS A 193 30.21 22.14 -10.14
N SER A 194 30.65 22.89 -9.12
CA SER A 194 31.04 24.29 -9.31
C SER A 194 32.24 24.28 -10.23
N ALA A 195 32.21 25.10 -11.30
CA ALA A 195 33.43 25.40 -12.03
C ALA A 195 34.43 25.87 -10.98
N ALA A 196 35.55 25.19 -10.85
CA ALA A 196 36.60 25.61 -9.95
C ALA A 196 36.91 27.07 -10.24
N ALA A 197 36.70 27.94 -9.29
CA ALA A 197 37.22 29.30 -9.38
C ALA A 197 38.73 29.17 -9.57
N LYS A 198 39.23 29.61 -10.71
CA LYS A 198 40.65 29.83 -10.92
C LYS A 198 41.13 30.87 -9.93
#